data_b96b6f297a91f7ac285ea96a511fed42
#
_entry.id   b96b6f297a91f7ac285ea96a511fed42
#
_cell.length_a   1.000
_cell.length_b   1.000
_cell.length_c   1.000
_cell.angle_alpha   90.00
_cell.angle_beta   90.00
_cell.angle_gamma   90.00
#
_symmetry.space_group_name_H-M   'P 1'
#
loop_
_entity.id
_entity.type
_entity.pdbx_description
1 polymer ?
#
loop_
_entity_poly.entity_id
_entity_poly.type
_entity_poly.pdbx_seq_one_letter_code
_entity_poly.pdbx_strand_id
1 'polypeptide(L)'
;MQRSFIQLASLLAFFSICQITLANENIKIITNNWTSQIVLSHITGKIFTTLGQPVEYVKISTSDQWGALARGTADVQIEVWEGTMSDQFTRLVSDRSITNAGTHTATTREEWWYPSYVEEICPGLPDWQALRACAEFFARPDSQGNGVYYAGPWEKPDEAKVRALNMNFEVRVLRSGDELWIELNKAYKNKTPIVLFNWTPNWVESRFNGRFVEFPLYQPACESDPIWGVNPEFLYDCGNPKDGWLKKATSTRFSDENSCAFKTLKNINFNNQQISEISALVDVDNHSHQAAATSWFEQNKPLWRSWLPPECQ
;
A
#
# COMPACT_ATOMS: atom_id res chain seq x y z
N MET A 1 5.40 92.42 26.05
CA MET A 1 4.66 91.25 26.45
C MET A 1 4.43 90.39 25.20
N GLN A 2 5.29 89.38 24.97
CA GLN A 2 5.15 88.41 23.89
C GLN A 2 4.94 87.03 24.47
N ARG A 3 3.78 86.44 24.21
CA ARG A 3 3.48 85.07 24.59
C ARG A 3 3.84 84.13 23.44
N SER A 4 4.83 83.27 23.68
CA SER A 4 5.18 82.19 22.73
C SER A 4 4.21 80.99 22.95
N PHE A 5 3.55 80.58 21.90
CA PHE A 5 2.78 79.30 21.85
C PHE A 5 3.71 78.15 21.42
N ILE A 6 3.90 77.19 22.29
CA ILE A 6 4.56 75.92 21.93
C ILE A 6 3.49 74.96 21.47
N GLN A 7 3.54 74.59 20.17
CA GLN A 7 2.73 73.54 19.62
C GLN A 7 3.42 72.19 19.85
N LEU A 8 2.76 71.34 20.62
CA LEU A 8 3.19 69.96 20.84
C LEU A 8 2.65 69.13 19.69
N ALA A 9 3.52 68.66 18.78
CA ALA A 9 3.20 67.73 17.71
C ALA A 9 3.29 66.30 18.27
N SER A 10 2.13 65.64 18.44
CA SER A 10 2.04 64.22 18.83
C SER A 10 2.30 63.33 17.61
N LEU A 11 3.46 62.71 17.52
CA LEU A 11 3.76 61.66 16.53
C LEU A 11 3.06 60.36 16.98
N LEU A 12 1.94 60.02 16.32
CA LEU A 12 1.33 58.70 16.40
C LEU A 12 2.14 57.74 15.50
N ALA A 13 3.01 56.93 16.08
CA ALA A 13 3.68 55.84 15.38
C ALA A 13 2.67 54.70 15.21
N PHE A 14 2.19 54.51 13.96
CA PHE A 14 1.46 53.29 13.57
C PHE A 14 2.42 52.11 13.51
N PHE A 15 2.41 51.25 14.55
CA PHE A 15 3.00 49.94 14.46
C PHE A 15 2.12 49.06 13.58
N SER A 16 2.48 48.89 12.31
CA SER A 16 1.92 47.87 11.43
C SER A 16 2.44 46.53 11.92
N ILE A 17 1.60 45.80 12.67
CA ILE A 17 1.89 44.40 13.01
C ILE A 17 1.74 43.60 11.72
N CYS A 18 2.87 43.31 11.06
CA CYS A 18 2.92 42.36 9.95
C CYS A 18 2.58 40.97 10.56
N GLN A 19 1.34 40.56 10.43
CA GLN A 19 0.97 39.18 10.71
C GLN A 19 1.65 38.30 9.65
N ILE A 20 2.75 37.67 10.03
CA ILE A 20 3.33 36.58 9.25
C ILE A 20 2.32 35.44 9.35
N THR A 21 1.44 35.32 8.40
CA THR A 21 0.69 34.08 8.16
C THR A 21 1.74 33.05 7.76
N LEU A 22 2.12 32.17 8.69
CA LEU A 22 2.83 30.95 8.36
C LEU A 22 1.92 30.21 7.40
N ALA A 23 2.27 30.18 6.12
CA ALA A 23 1.59 29.35 5.16
C ALA A 23 1.71 27.91 5.66
N ASN A 24 0.58 27.26 5.90
CA ASN A 24 0.55 25.88 6.31
C ASN A 24 1.20 25.06 5.18
N GLU A 25 2.32 24.40 5.46
CA GLU A 25 2.97 23.56 4.46
C GLU A 25 2.01 22.45 4.00
N ASN A 26 2.06 22.11 2.71
CA ASN A 26 1.24 21.03 2.17
C ASN A 26 1.60 19.71 2.83
N ILE A 27 0.59 18.98 3.28
CA ILE A 27 0.76 17.59 3.71
C ILE A 27 1.04 16.74 2.46
N LYS A 28 2.20 16.12 2.41
CA LYS A 28 2.64 15.30 1.28
C LYS A 28 2.25 13.84 1.48
N ILE A 29 1.22 13.43 0.75
CA ILE A 29 0.71 12.05 0.78
C ILE A 29 1.36 11.25 -0.34
N ILE A 30 1.96 10.11 0.00
CA ILE A 30 2.57 9.21 -0.97
C ILE A 30 1.50 8.57 -1.84
N THR A 31 1.77 8.50 -3.14
CA THR A 31 1.09 7.63 -4.08
C THR A 31 2.11 6.66 -4.68
N ASN A 32 1.82 5.36 -4.58
CA ASN A 32 2.64 4.30 -5.17
C ASN A 32 2.13 3.93 -6.58
N ASN A 33 2.05 2.64 -6.90
CA ASN A 33 1.70 2.16 -8.23
C ASN A 33 0.68 1.01 -8.22
N TRP A 34 -0.20 0.95 -7.21
CA TRP A 34 -1.37 0.07 -7.20
C TRP A 34 -2.62 0.85 -6.78
N THR A 35 -3.74 0.39 -7.28
CA THR A 35 -5.00 1.14 -7.31
C THR A 35 -5.53 1.51 -5.94
N SER A 36 -5.63 0.56 -4.99
CA SER A 36 -6.20 0.86 -3.67
C SER A 36 -5.45 1.97 -2.96
N GLN A 37 -4.12 1.89 -2.93
CA GLN A 37 -3.26 2.86 -2.27
C GLN A 37 -3.45 4.28 -2.84
N ILE A 38 -3.49 4.39 -4.18
CA ILE A 38 -3.69 5.70 -4.82
C ILE A 38 -5.05 6.28 -4.45
N VAL A 39 -6.13 5.47 -4.53
CA VAL A 39 -7.49 5.94 -4.21
C VAL A 39 -7.62 6.29 -2.73
N LEU A 40 -7.08 5.46 -1.82
CA LEU A 40 -7.10 5.74 -0.38
C LEU A 40 -6.29 6.99 -0.03
N SER A 41 -5.17 7.22 -0.73
CA SER A 41 -4.41 8.48 -0.59
C SER A 41 -5.25 9.69 -0.98
N HIS A 42 -6.00 9.61 -2.09
CA HIS A 42 -6.90 10.69 -2.52
C HIS A 42 -8.07 10.89 -1.55
N ILE A 43 -8.66 9.83 -1.00
CA ILE A 43 -9.71 9.93 0.04
C ILE A 43 -9.14 10.61 1.29
N THR A 44 -7.98 10.18 1.76
CA THR A 44 -7.29 10.76 2.92
C THR A 44 -7.03 12.25 2.72
N GLY A 45 -6.53 12.63 1.54
CA GLY A 45 -6.29 14.04 1.23
C GLY A 45 -7.56 14.88 1.19
N LYS A 46 -8.67 14.34 0.67
CA LYS A 46 -9.98 15.02 0.73
C LYS A 46 -10.42 15.25 2.19
N ILE A 47 -10.22 14.26 3.05
CA ILE A 47 -10.54 14.38 4.48
C ILE A 47 -9.67 15.47 5.11
N PHE A 48 -8.35 15.50 4.86
CA PHE A 48 -7.46 16.55 5.38
C PHE A 48 -7.84 17.94 4.87
N THR A 49 -8.29 18.05 3.63
CA THR A 49 -8.78 19.32 3.08
C THR A 49 -10.00 19.84 3.86
N THR A 50 -10.88 18.97 4.38
CA THR A 50 -12.00 19.42 5.23
C THR A 50 -11.54 20.00 6.57
N LEU A 51 -10.31 19.66 7.01
CA LEU A 51 -9.67 20.23 8.19
C LEU A 51 -8.89 21.53 7.90
N GLY A 52 -9.00 22.06 6.67
CA GLY A 52 -8.25 23.24 6.24
C GLY A 52 -6.78 22.98 5.97
N GLN A 53 -6.37 21.70 5.83
CA GLN A 53 -4.99 21.31 5.54
C GLN A 53 -4.78 21.19 4.03
N PRO A 54 -3.86 21.95 3.44
CA PRO A 54 -3.50 21.80 2.02
C PRO A 54 -2.73 20.48 1.82
N VAL A 55 -2.96 19.82 0.69
CA VAL A 55 -2.42 18.49 0.39
C VAL A 55 -1.69 18.48 -0.96
N GLU A 56 -0.59 17.76 -1.02
CA GLU A 56 0.17 17.43 -2.23
C GLU A 56 0.30 15.90 -2.34
N TYR A 57 0.09 15.35 -3.54
CA TYR A 57 0.33 13.92 -3.79
C TYR A 57 1.69 13.74 -4.45
N VAL A 58 2.55 12.91 -3.84
CA VAL A 58 3.90 12.65 -4.31
C VAL A 58 4.03 11.19 -4.76
N LYS A 59 4.36 10.99 -6.04
CA LYS A 59 4.57 9.65 -6.58
C LYS A 59 5.94 9.13 -6.17
N ILE A 60 5.96 8.09 -5.35
CA ILE A 60 7.19 7.50 -4.79
C ILE A 60 7.10 5.98 -4.92
N SER A 61 8.22 5.31 -5.23
CA SER A 61 8.29 3.85 -5.25
C SER A 61 8.19 3.26 -3.83
N THR A 62 7.89 1.97 -3.74
CA THR A 62 7.85 1.26 -2.45
C THR A 62 9.21 1.22 -1.75
N SER A 63 10.30 1.16 -2.50
CA SER A 63 11.67 1.20 -1.96
C SER A 63 12.06 2.60 -1.44
N ASP A 64 11.68 3.67 -2.17
CA ASP A 64 12.08 5.04 -1.83
C ASP A 64 11.21 5.67 -0.73
N GLN A 65 9.98 5.17 -0.52
CA GLN A 65 9.02 5.73 0.45
C GLN A 65 9.58 5.81 1.87
N TRP A 66 10.35 4.83 2.28
CA TRP A 66 10.91 4.75 3.62
C TRP A 66 11.90 5.88 3.91
N GLY A 67 12.79 6.11 2.93
CA GLY A 67 13.71 7.25 3.01
C GLY A 67 12.98 8.60 2.95
N ALA A 68 11.91 8.71 2.17
CA ALA A 68 11.12 9.93 2.08
C ALA A 68 10.40 10.25 3.40
N LEU A 69 9.76 9.25 4.04
CA LEU A 69 9.13 9.40 5.35
C LEU A 69 10.16 9.74 6.44
N ALA A 70 11.28 9.00 6.50
CA ALA A 70 12.31 9.21 7.52
C ALA A 70 12.96 10.60 7.46
N ARG A 71 13.09 11.18 6.26
CA ARG A 71 13.62 12.54 6.08
C ARG A 71 12.56 13.64 6.13
N GLY A 72 11.27 13.29 6.25
CA GLY A 72 10.17 14.25 6.22
C GLY A 72 9.97 14.93 4.86
N THR A 73 10.45 14.33 3.76
CA THR A 73 10.18 14.81 2.39
C THR A 73 8.86 14.28 1.85
N ALA A 74 8.25 13.31 2.53
CA ALA A 74 6.85 12.90 2.43
C ALA A 74 6.31 12.69 3.85
N ASP A 75 5.00 12.80 4.03
CA ASP A 75 4.37 12.82 5.34
C ASP A 75 3.55 11.58 5.66
N VAL A 76 2.81 11.04 4.70
CA VAL A 76 1.80 10.00 4.93
C VAL A 76 1.91 8.89 3.91
N GLN A 77 1.94 7.63 4.41
CA GLN A 77 1.67 6.40 3.66
C GLN A 77 0.46 5.72 4.26
N ILE A 78 -0.58 5.51 3.45
CA ILE A 78 -1.87 4.99 3.90
C ILE A 78 -1.96 3.46 3.90
N GLU A 79 -1.13 2.78 3.11
CA GLU A 79 -1.09 1.33 3.00
C GLU A 79 0.34 0.80 3.17
N VAL A 80 0.60 0.20 4.33
CA VAL A 80 1.81 -0.57 4.64
C VAL A 80 1.40 -2.02 4.82
N TRP A 81 1.82 -2.88 3.91
CA TRP A 81 1.44 -4.29 3.82
C TRP A 81 2.41 -5.19 4.58
N GLU A 82 1.92 -6.11 5.43
CA GLU A 82 2.79 -6.99 6.23
C GLU A 82 3.69 -7.87 5.38
N GLY A 83 3.10 -8.53 4.39
CA GLY A 83 3.82 -9.52 3.58
C GLY A 83 4.97 -8.96 2.72
N THR A 84 4.98 -7.63 2.49
CA THR A 84 5.99 -6.99 1.62
C THR A 84 6.83 -5.96 2.37
N MET A 85 6.31 -5.35 3.44
CA MET A 85 6.87 -4.13 4.02
C MET A 85 7.18 -4.23 5.52
N SER A 86 6.91 -5.38 6.17
CA SER A 86 6.98 -5.51 7.63
C SER A 86 8.35 -5.18 8.20
N ASP A 87 9.41 -5.68 7.61
CA ASP A 87 10.78 -5.52 8.12
C ASP A 87 11.23 -4.07 8.14
N GLN A 88 11.07 -3.39 7.00
CA GLN A 88 11.43 -1.97 6.89
C GLN A 88 10.60 -1.11 7.83
N PHE A 89 9.27 -1.34 7.85
CA PHE A 89 8.35 -0.62 8.73
C PHE A 89 8.71 -0.83 10.20
N THR A 90 8.86 -2.08 10.64
CA THR A 90 9.13 -2.42 12.04
C THR A 90 10.47 -1.84 12.51
N ARG A 91 11.51 -1.95 11.70
CA ARG A 91 12.82 -1.37 11.99
C ARG A 91 12.75 0.16 12.14
N LEU A 92 12.15 0.87 11.16
CA LEU A 92 12.09 2.32 11.17
C LEU A 92 11.16 2.89 12.25
N VAL A 93 10.14 2.16 12.67
CA VAL A 93 9.31 2.52 13.84
C VAL A 93 10.10 2.30 15.14
N SER A 94 10.85 1.20 15.22
CA SER A 94 11.67 0.88 16.41
C SER A 94 12.77 1.90 16.65
N ASP A 95 13.44 2.37 15.60
CA ASP A 95 14.47 3.41 15.68
C ASP A 95 13.91 4.84 15.70
N ARG A 96 12.59 4.99 15.65
CA ARG A 96 11.86 6.27 15.67
C ARG A 96 12.14 7.16 14.44
N SER A 97 12.55 6.57 13.34
CA SER A 97 12.72 7.31 12.07
C SER A 97 11.38 7.66 11.42
N ILE A 98 10.34 6.83 11.67
CA ILE A 98 8.97 7.06 11.24
C ILE A 98 8.00 6.76 12.39
N THR A 99 6.73 7.18 12.22
CA THR A 99 5.67 6.92 13.21
C THR A 99 4.63 5.93 12.66
N ASN A 100 4.26 4.96 13.48
CA ASN A 100 3.12 4.09 13.22
C ASN A 100 1.82 4.87 13.47
N ALA A 101 1.04 5.10 12.41
CA ALA A 101 -0.23 5.83 12.46
C ALA A 101 -1.46 4.90 12.61
N GLY A 102 -1.27 3.65 13.01
CA GLY A 102 -2.35 2.70 13.30
C GLY A 102 -2.58 1.68 12.19
N THR A 103 -3.54 0.78 12.44
CA THR A 103 -3.84 -0.38 11.61
C THR A 103 -5.27 -0.26 11.06
N HIS A 104 -5.49 -0.63 9.80
CA HIS A 104 -6.81 -0.85 9.26
C HIS A 104 -7.42 -2.16 9.79
N THR A 105 -8.74 -2.29 9.76
CA THR A 105 -9.40 -3.58 10.06
C THR A 105 -9.31 -4.59 8.92
N ALA A 106 -8.85 -4.15 7.76
CA ALA A 106 -8.53 -5.03 6.67
C ALA A 106 -7.39 -5.98 7.05
N THR A 107 -7.58 -7.27 6.77
CA THR A 107 -6.54 -8.30 6.83
C THR A 107 -5.97 -8.54 5.45
N THR A 108 -4.67 -8.85 5.38
CA THR A 108 -3.96 -8.98 4.12
C THR A 108 -3.49 -10.40 3.85
N ARG A 109 -3.42 -10.76 2.58
CA ARG A 109 -2.67 -11.88 2.06
C ARG A 109 -2.01 -11.47 0.75
N GLU A 110 -0.74 -11.75 0.59
CA GLU A 110 0.04 -11.46 -0.61
C GLU A 110 0.76 -12.74 -1.00
N GLU A 111 0.32 -13.42 -2.06
CA GLU A 111 0.90 -14.73 -2.39
C GLU A 111 0.70 -15.06 -3.87
N TRP A 112 1.32 -16.11 -4.35
CA TRP A 112 1.08 -16.71 -5.65
C TRP A 112 -0.38 -17.15 -5.76
N TRP A 113 -1.02 -16.82 -6.85
CA TRP A 113 -2.44 -17.08 -7.11
C TRP A 113 -2.64 -17.65 -8.51
N TYR A 114 -3.64 -18.50 -8.67
CA TYR A 114 -3.98 -19.13 -9.93
C TYR A 114 -5.51 -19.21 -10.11
N PRO A 115 -6.04 -19.17 -11.37
CA PRO A 115 -7.45 -19.41 -11.65
C PRO A 115 -7.85 -20.88 -11.39
N SER A 116 -9.03 -21.11 -10.80
CA SER A 116 -9.47 -22.47 -10.40
C SER A 116 -9.51 -23.49 -11.53
N TYR A 117 -9.70 -23.07 -12.80
CA TYR A 117 -9.66 -24.00 -13.92
C TYR A 117 -8.31 -24.70 -14.11
N VAL A 118 -7.27 -24.18 -13.52
CA VAL A 118 -5.91 -24.76 -13.54
C VAL A 118 -5.85 -26.05 -12.76
N GLU A 119 -6.74 -26.26 -11.77
CA GLU A 119 -6.79 -27.49 -10.97
C GLU A 119 -7.12 -28.75 -11.82
N GLU A 120 -7.78 -28.56 -12.97
CA GLU A 120 -8.09 -29.67 -13.90
C GLU A 120 -6.82 -30.26 -14.54
N ILE A 121 -5.80 -29.42 -14.78
CA ILE A 121 -4.53 -29.83 -15.41
C ILE A 121 -3.40 -30.02 -14.41
N CYS A 122 -3.54 -29.49 -13.22
CA CYS A 122 -2.57 -29.61 -12.12
C CYS A 122 -3.28 -30.12 -10.86
N PRO A 123 -3.61 -31.43 -10.79
CA PRO A 123 -4.26 -32.03 -9.64
C PRO A 123 -3.38 -31.91 -8.38
N GLY A 124 -4.00 -31.62 -7.25
CA GLY A 124 -3.33 -31.43 -5.96
C GLY A 124 -3.12 -29.97 -5.58
N LEU A 125 -3.34 -29.01 -6.50
CA LEU A 125 -3.47 -27.60 -6.13
C LEU A 125 -4.58 -27.43 -5.06
N PRO A 126 -4.40 -26.55 -4.08
CA PRO A 126 -3.43 -25.44 -3.99
C PRO A 126 -2.06 -25.77 -3.40
N ASP A 127 -1.73 -27.03 -3.13
CA ASP A 127 -0.44 -27.41 -2.56
C ASP A 127 0.72 -26.97 -3.48
N TRP A 128 1.76 -26.33 -2.91
CA TRP A 128 2.92 -25.85 -3.65
C TRP A 128 3.74 -26.99 -4.29
N GLN A 129 3.72 -28.19 -3.68
CA GLN A 129 4.43 -29.35 -4.23
C GLN A 129 3.74 -29.84 -5.52
N ALA A 130 2.41 -29.78 -5.56
CA ALA A 130 1.65 -30.01 -6.78
C ALA A 130 1.98 -28.99 -7.86
N LEU A 131 2.00 -27.67 -7.50
CA LEU A 131 2.41 -26.63 -8.43
C LEU A 131 3.81 -26.86 -8.98
N ARG A 132 4.76 -27.23 -8.13
CA ARG A 132 6.14 -27.57 -8.53
C ARG A 132 6.17 -28.74 -9.53
N ALA A 133 5.39 -29.77 -9.28
CA ALA A 133 5.32 -30.94 -10.16
C ALA A 133 4.67 -30.63 -11.52
N CYS A 134 3.81 -29.64 -11.58
CA CYS A 134 3.08 -29.19 -12.78
C CYS A 134 3.77 -28.00 -13.50
N ALA A 135 4.97 -27.61 -13.13
CA ALA A 135 5.61 -26.38 -13.61
C ALA A 135 5.64 -26.27 -15.15
N GLU A 136 5.82 -27.39 -15.85
CA GLU A 136 5.86 -27.45 -17.32
C GLU A 136 4.59 -26.89 -18.00
N PHE A 137 3.41 -27.03 -17.37
CA PHE A 137 2.16 -26.51 -17.93
C PHE A 137 2.11 -24.96 -17.93
N PHE A 138 2.91 -24.33 -17.08
CA PHE A 138 3.03 -22.89 -16.98
C PHE A 138 4.19 -22.32 -17.83
N ALA A 139 4.92 -23.20 -18.57
CA ALA A 139 6.02 -22.78 -19.41
C ALA A 139 5.58 -21.85 -20.53
N ARG A 140 6.50 -20.99 -20.97
CA ARG A 140 6.35 -20.12 -22.12
C ARG A 140 7.44 -20.47 -23.16
N PRO A 141 7.26 -20.10 -24.42
CA PRO A 141 8.23 -20.46 -25.49
C PRO A 141 9.67 -20.06 -25.19
N ASP A 142 9.86 -19.02 -24.38
CA ASP A 142 11.15 -18.43 -24.02
C ASP A 142 11.63 -18.81 -22.60
N SER A 143 10.89 -19.65 -21.85
CA SER A 143 11.21 -20.02 -20.46
C SER A 143 12.04 -21.31 -20.33
N GLN A 144 12.55 -21.87 -21.44
CA GLN A 144 13.39 -23.08 -21.46
C GLN A 144 12.77 -24.29 -20.72
N GLY A 145 11.45 -24.39 -20.71
CA GLY A 145 10.71 -25.45 -20.04
C GLY A 145 10.38 -25.19 -18.56
N ASN A 146 10.88 -24.11 -17.98
CA ASN A 146 10.46 -23.70 -16.65
C ASN A 146 9.05 -23.08 -16.71
N GLY A 147 8.26 -23.31 -15.66
CA GLY A 147 7.05 -22.54 -15.44
C GLY A 147 7.34 -21.06 -15.29
N VAL A 148 6.39 -20.19 -15.66
CA VAL A 148 6.52 -18.75 -15.47
C VAL A 148 5.57 -18.29 -14.37
N TYR A 149 6.13 -17.68 -13.33
CA TYR A 149 5.39 -16.91 -12.35
C TYR A 149 5.50 -15.42 -12.65
N TYR A 150 4.38 -14.74 -12.77
CA TYR A 150 4.33 -13.30 -13.02
C TYR A 150 4.27 -12.54 -11.70
N ALA A 151 5.35 -11.84 -11.37
CA ALA A 151 5.48 -10.98 -10.19
C ALA A 151 5.20 -9.51 -10.55
N GLY A 152 4.79 -8.71 -9.57
CA GLY A 152 4.75 -7.26 -9.70
C GLY A 152 6.12 -6.61 -9.41
N PRO A 153 6.23 -5.27 -9.57
CA PRO A 153 7.49 -4.55 -9.39
C PRO A 153 7.80 -4.25 -7.90
N TRP A 154 7.14 -4.92 -7.01
CA TRP A 154 7.32 -4.76 -5.57
C TRP A 154 8.43 -5.67 -5.05
N GLU A 155 9.12 -5.20 -4.03
CA GLU A 155 10.22 -5.95 -3.43
C GLU A 155 9.69 -7.20 -2.72
N LYS A 156 9.95 -8.35 -3.30
CA LYS A 156 9.59 -9.67 -2.75
C LYS A 156 10.71 -10.67 -2.99
N PRO A 157 10.91 -11.61 -2.07
CA PRO A 157 11.95 -12.62 -2.18
C PRO A 157 11.54 -13.81 -3.07
N ASP A 158 10.73 -13.59 -4.13
CA ASP A 158 10.18 -14.69 -4.95
C ASP A 158 11.27 -15.58 -5.57
N GLU A 159 12.37 -14.99 -6.05
CA GLU A 159 13.48 -15.78 -6.56
C GLU A 159 14.17 -16.62 -5.46
N ALA A 160 14.25 -16.10 -4.23
CA ALA A 160 14.76 -16.83 -3.09
C ALA A 160 13.81 -17.99 -2.73
N LYS A 161 12.51 -17.75 -2.73
CA LYS A 161 11.47 -18.78 -2.53
C LYS A 161 11.56 -19.88 -3.59
N VAL A 162 11.71 -19.50 -4.86
CA VAL A 162 11.91 -20.47 -5.97
C VAL A 162 13.10 -21.38 -5.71
N ARG A 163 14.25 -20.82 -5.29
CA ARG A 163 15.45 -21.60 -4.97
C ARG A 163 15.25 -22.47 -3.72
N ALA A 164 14.74 -21.88 -2.65
CA ALA A 164 14.58 -22.57 -1.37
C ALA A 164 13.62 -23.76 -1.44
N LEU A 165 12.54 -23.64 -2.17
CA LEU A 165 11.55 -24.70 -2.37
C LEU A 165 11.82 -25.56 -3.62
N ASN A 166 12.94 -25.33 -4.31
CA ASN A 166 13.31 -26.04 -5.52
C ASN A 166 12.17 -26.05 -6.55
N MET A 167 11.52 -24.91 -6.75
CA MET A 167 10.45 -24.72 -7.72
C MET A 167 11.04 -24.66 -9.13
N ASN A 168 10.43 -25.34 -10.09
CA ASN A 168 10.85 -25.28 -11.51
C ASN A 168 10.19 -24.07 -12.20
N PHE A 169 10.37 -22.88 -11.65
CA PHE A 169 9.78 -21.64 -12.12
C PHE A 169 10.84 -20.58 -12.33
N GLU A 170 10.63 -19.73 -13.34
CA GLU A 170 11.28 -18.42 -13.44
C GLU A 170 10.33 -17.32 -12.94
N VAL A 171 10.89 -16.33 -12.26
CA VAL A 171 10.15 -15.14 -11.82
C VAL A 171 10.22 -14.10 -12.92
N ARG A 172 9.06 -13.70 -13.46
CA ARG A 172 8.95 -12.66 -14.49
C ARG A 172 8.32 -11.43 -13.90
N VAL A 173 9.13 -10.42 -13.58
CA VAL A 173 8.69 -9.18 -12.97
C VAL A 173 8.03 -8.28 -14.02
N LEU A 174 6.80 -7.87 -13.77
CA LEU A 174 6.04 -6.91 -14.56
C LEU A 174 6.15 -5.50 -13.96
N ARG A 175 5.85 -4.46 -14.75
CA ARG A 175 6.10 -3.07 -14.39
C ARG A 175 5.03 -2.44 -13.50
N SER A 176 3.84 -3.06 -13.43
CA SER A 176 2.70 -2.56 -12.65
C SER A 176 1.67 -3.65 -12.36
N GLY A 177 0.73 -3.38 -11.46
CA GLY A 177 -0.45 -4.21 -11.25
C GLY A 177 -1.30 -4.36 -12.50
N ASP A 178 -1.44 -3.30 -13.31
CA ASP A 178 -2.20 -3.35 -14.57
C ASP A 178 -1.66 -4.42 -15.53
N GLU A 179 -0.33 -4.57 -15.61
CA GLU A 179 0.27 -5.60 -16.45
C GLU A 179 -0.05 -7.02 -15.94
N LEU A 180 -0.14 -7.22 -14.62
CA LEU A 180 -0.62 -8.50 -14.05
C LEU A 180 -2.05 -8.78 -14.50
N TRP A 181 -2.92 -7.76 -14.47
CA TRP A 181 -4.32 -7.92 -14.87
C TRP A 181 -4.51 -8.16 -16.37
N ILE A 182 -3.64 -7.60 -17.20
CA ILE A 182 -3.61 -7.88 -18.65
C ILE A 182 -3.28 -9.37 -18.89
N GLU A 183 -2.24 -9.90 -18.23
CA GLU A 183 -1.87 -11.31 -18.38
C GLU A 183 -2.93 -12.24 -17.79
N LEU A 184 -3.53 -11.90 -16.65
CA LEU A 184 -4.62 -12.65 -16.05
C LEU A 184 -5.84 -12.72 -16.98
N ASN A 185 -6.30 -11.58 -17.49
CA ASN A 185 -7.44 -11.50 -18.40
C ASN A 185 -7.21 -12.33 -19.68
N LYS A 186 -6.01 -12.24 -20.26
CA LYS A 186 -5.60 -13.02 -21.43
C LYS A 186 -5.64 -14.52 -21.15
N ALA A 187 -5.06 -14.94 -20.02
CA ALA A 187 -5.06 -16.35 -19.63
C ALA A 187 -6.46 -16.86 -19.33
N TYR A 188 -7.26 -16.08 -18.58
CA TYR A 188 -8.62 -16.47 -18.20
C TYR A 188 -9.54 -16.62 -19.42
N LYS A 189 -9.44 -15.70 -20.39
CA LYS A 189 -10.19 -15.75 -21.65
C LYS A 189 -9.84 -16.98 -22.49
N ASN A 190 -8.56 -17.34 -22.54
CA ASN A 190 -8.06 -18.44 -23.37
C ASN A 190 -7.98 -19.78 -22.61
N LYS A 191 -8.32 -19.80 -21.31
CA LYS A 191 -8.17 -20.95 -20.43
C LYS A 191 -6.73 -21.52 -20.42
N THR A 192 -5.74 -20.65 -20.59
CA THR A 192 -4.33 -21.04 -20.51
C THR A 192 -3.85 -20.99 -19.05
N PRO A 193 -3.00 -21.94 -18.62
CA PRO A 193 -2.46 -21.92 -17.26
C PRO A 193 -1.67 -20.65 -16.98
N ILE A 194 -1.91 -20.09 -15.81
CA ILE A 194 -1.20 -18.93 -15.28
C ILE A 194 -1.09 -19.03 -13.77
N VAL A 195 0.05 -18.64 -13.25
CA VAL A 195 0.26 -18.34 -11.83
C VAL A 195 0.91 -16.96 -11.75
N LEU A 196 0.34 -16.09 -10.89
CA LEU A 196 0.77 -14.70 -10.77
C LEU A 196 0.66 -14.24 -9.33
N PHE A 197 1.37 -13.13 -9.03
CA PHE A 197 1.19 -12.44 -7.77
C PHE A 197 -0.21 -11.85 -7.66
N ASN A 198 -0.90 -12.14 -6.59
CA ASN A 198 -2.14 -11.47 -6.21
C ASN A 198 -2.13 -11.16 -4.72
N TRP A 199 -3.00 -10.27 -4.33
CA TRP A 199 -3.19 -9.87 -2.93
C TRP A 199 -4.66 -9.70 -2.59
N THR A 200 -4.99 -9.83 -1.31
CA THR A 200 -6.30 -9.45 -0.77
C THR A 200 -6.06 -8.45 0.39
N PRO A 201 -6.88 -7.40 0.51
CA PRO A 201 -8.04 -7.05 -0.29
C PRO A 201 -7.70 -6.56 -1.70
N ASN A 202 -8.41 -7.11 -2.71
CA ASN A 202 -8.30 -6.73 -4.11
C ASN A 202 -9.63 -7.03 -4.82
N TRP A 203 -9.84 -6.48 -6.00
CA TRP A 203 -11.02 -6.73 -6.83
C TRP A 203 -11.00 -8.10 -7.55
N VAL A 204 -9.82 -8.69 -7.75
CA VAL A 204 -9.59 -9.91 -8.53
C VAL A 204 -10.50 -11.05 -8.05
N GLU A 205 -10.55 -11.30 -6.74
CA GLU A 205 -11.33 -12.41 -6.18
C GLU A 205 -12.85 -12.23 -6.31
N SER A 206 -13.30 -10.99 -6.59
CA SER A 206 -14.72 -10.73 -6.87
C SER A 206 -15.12 -10.98 -8.34
N ARG A 207 -14.16 -11.11 -9.24
CA ARG A 207 -14.37 -11.24 -10.69
C ARG A 207 -13.85 -12.55 -11.27
N PHE A 208 -12.85 -13.15 -10.65
CA PHE A 208 -12.21 -14.37 -11.10
C PHE A 208 -12.28 -15.46 -10.01
N ASN A 209 -12.71 -16.64 -10.38
CA ASN A 209 -12.58 -17.79 -9.51
C ASN A 209 -11.13 -18.27 -9.54
N GLY A 210 -10.49 -18.29 -8.40
CA GLY A 210 -9.12 -18.73 -8.24
C GLY A 210 -8.73 -18.89 -6.78
N ARG A 211 -7.52 -19.33 -6.54
CA ARG A 211 -7.02 -19.62 -5.20
C ARG A 211 -5.57 -19.23 -5.05
N PHE A 212 -5.17 -18.91 -3.83
CA PHE A 212 -3.78 -18.78 -3.47
C PHE A 212 -3.11 -20.14 -3.36
N VAL A 213 -1.84 -20.20 -3.77
CA VAL A 213 -0.99 -21.38 -3.54
C VAL A 213 -0.71 -21.50 -2.04
N GLU A 214 -0.80 -22.70 -1.53
CA GLU A 214 -0.52 -23.01 -0.13
C GLU A 214 0.94 -23.46 0.01
N PHE A 215 1.81 -22.52 0.35
CA PHE A 215 3.19 -22.75 0.74
C PHE A 215 3.30 -23.18 2.20
N PRO A 216 4.48 -23.64 2.67
CA PRO A 216 4.70 -23.88 4.09
C PRO A 216 4.34 -22.65 4.92
N LEU A 217 3.80 -22.89 6.12
CA LEU A 217 3.25 -21.81 6.94
C LEU A 217 4.31 -20.77 7.28
N TYR A 218 3.95 -19.49 7.07
CA TYR A 218 4.82 -18.36 7.43
C TYR A 218 5.10 -18.31 8.93
N GLN A 219 6.36 -18.10 9.26
CA GLN A 219 6.84 -17.61 10.56
C GLN A 219 8.02 -16.67 10.35
N PRO A 220 8.25 -15.68 11.22
CA PRO A 220 9.38 -14.75 11.06
C PRO A 220 10.76 -15.44 10.95
N ALA A 221 10.90 -16.62 11.55
CA ALA A 221 12.12 -17.42 11.46
C ALA A 221 12.46 -17.85 10.02
N CYS A 222 11.46 -17.98 9.13
CA CYS A 222 11.67 -18.28 7.71
C CYS A 222 12.58 -17.26 7.00
N GLU A 223 12.58 -16.03 7.45
CA GLU A 223 13.34 -14.92 6.83
C GLU A 223 14.70 -14.68 7.52
N SER A 224 14.93 -15.27 8.70
CA SER A 224 16.09 -14.94 9.55
C SER A 224 16.86 -16.15 10.06
N ASP A 225 16.28 -17.36 10.06
CA ASP A 225 16.90 -18.58 10.55
C ASP A 225 16.93 -19.65 9.45
N PRO A 226 18.08 -19.90 8.82
CA PRO A 226 18.18 -20.87 7.73
C PRO A 226 17.95 -22.33 8.19
N ILE A 227 17.98 -22.62 9.48
CA ILE A 227 17.71 -23.98 10.00
C ILE A 227 16.20 -24.23 10.11
N TRP A 228 15.42 -23.15 10.11
CA TRP A 228 13.97 -23.25 10.15
C TRP A 228 13.40 -23.61 8.78
N GLY A 229 12.31 -24.35 8.76
CA GLY A 229 11.53 -24.60 7.54
C GLY A 229 11.77 -25.96 6.91
N VAL A 230 11.47 -26.08 5.63
CA VAL A 230 11.56 -27.35 4.87
C VAL A 230 12.90 -27.53 4.18
N ASN A 231 13.71 -26.47 4.09
CA ASN A 231 15.04 -26.50 3.48
C ASN A 231 16.06 -25.77 4.35
N PRO A 232 16.84 -26.50 5.18
CA PRO A 232 17.77 -25.89 6.13
C PRO A 232 18.98 -25.20 5.50
N GLU A 233 19.08 -25.15 4.17
CA GLU A 233 20.19 -24.50 3.47
C GLU A 233 19.81 -23.08 3.00
N PHE A 234 18.52 -22.74 3.00
CA PHE A 234 18.03 -21.48 2.43
C PHE A 234 16.97 -20.82 3.30
N LEU A 235 16.99 -19.49 3.30
CA LEU A 235 15.88 -18.67 3.79
C LEU A 235 14.75 -18.61 2.75
N TYR A 236 13.57 -18.14 3.18
CA TYR A 236 12.38 -17.93 2.35
C TYR A 236 11.74 -19.20 1.79
N ASP A 237 11.85 -20.30 2.51
CA ASP A 237 11.20 -21.56 2.17
C ASP A 237 9.77 -21.69 2.71
N CYS A 238 9.08 -20.58 2.92
CA CYS A 238 7.70 -20.47 3.38
C CYS A 238 6.85 -19.58 2.50
N GLY A 239 5.53 -19.56 2.76
CA GLY A 239 4.59 -18.58 2.21
C GLY A 239 4.66 -17.22 2.92
N ASN A 240 3.71 -16.37 2.61
CA ASN A 240 3.53 -15.08 3.27
C ASN A 240 2.44 -15.17 4.36
N PRO A 241 2.31 -14.17 5.27
CA PRO A 241 1.21 -14.11 6.24
C PRO A 241 -0.17 -14.23 5.57
N LYS A 242 -1.07 -15.06 6.13
CA LYS A 242 -2.42 -15.28 5.58
C LYS A 242 -3.44 -14.26 6.07
N ASP A 243 -3.29 -13.80 7.31
CA ASP A 243 -4.14 -12.81 7.96
C ASP A 243 -3.27 -11.62 8.40
N GLY A 244 -2.44 -11.15 7.48
CA GLY A 244 -1.51 -10.06 7.71
C GLY A 244 -2.22 -8.75 8.03
N TRP A 245 -1.48 -7.81 8.60
CA TRP A 245 -1.99 -6.48 8.89
C TRP A 245 -1.76 -5.50 7.73
N LEU A 246 -2.66 -4.50 7.65
CA LEU A 246 -2.52 -3.31 6.82
C LEU A 246 -2.40 -2.08 7.71
N LYS A 247 -1.23 -1.43 7.72
CA LYS A 247 -0.94 -0.29 8.58
C LYS A 247 -0.78 1.02 7.82
N LYS A 248 -0.66 2.09 8.59
CA LYS A 248 -0.37 3.45 8.12
C LYS A 248 0.93 3.93 8.74
N ALA A 249 1.74 4.65 7.97
CA ALA A 249 2.98 5.24 8.43
C ALA A 249 3.02 6.76 8.17
N THR A 250 3.74 7.48 9.02
CA THR A 250 4.00 8.91 8.80
C THR A 250 5.45 9.26 9.09
N SER A 251 5.90 10.41 8.55
CA SER A 251 7.07 11.07 9.08
C SER A 251 6.85 11.43 10.55
N THR A 252 7.92 11.49 11.34
CA THR A 252 7.85 11.95 12.74
C THR A 252 7.42 13.42 12.80
N ARG A 253 7.94 14.25 11.87
CA ARG A 253 7.52 15.65 11.74
C ARG A 253 5.99 15.79 11.63
N PHE A 254 5.34 15.00 10.76
CA PHE A 254 3.89 15.07 10.58
C PHE A 254 3.13 14.69 11.86
N SER A 255 3.57 13.66 12.58
CA SER A 255 2.93 13.24 13.84
C SER A 255 3.04 14.29 14.95
N ASP A 256 4.13 15.05 14.96
CA ASP A 256 4.40 16.04 15.99
C ASP A 256 3.75 17.40 15.70
N GLU A 257 3.74 17.84 14.44
CA GLU A 257 3.30 19.17 14.03
C GLU A 257 1.81 19.25 13.63
N ASN A 258 1.23 18.15 13.17
CA ASN A 258 -0.13 18.11 12.59
C ASN A 258 -1.13 17.34 13.44
N SER A 259 -1.38 17.77 14.67
CA SER A 259 -2.14 17.01 15.67
C SER A 259 -3.54 16.59 15.21
N CYS A 260 -4.32 17.45 14.54
CA CYS A 260 -5.64 17.09 14.02
C CYS A 260 -5.58 16.15 12.83
N ALA A 261 -4.71 16.41 11.85
CA ALA A 261 -4.54 15.54 10.70
C ALA A 261 -4.00 14.16 11.13
N PHE A 262 -3.03 14.12 12.06
CA PHE A 262 -2.48 12.86 12.57
C PHE A 262 -3.52 12.04 13.35
N LYS A 263 -4.28 12.67 14.26
CA LYS A 263 -5.36 11.98 14.98
C LYS A 263 -6.44 11.46 14.02
N THR A 264 -6.81 12.24 13.02
CA THR A 264 -7.73 11.81 11.96
C THR A 264 -7.17 10.62 11.21
N LEU A 265 -5.91 10.67 10.79
CA LEU A 265 -5.25 9.54 10.11
C LEU A 265 -5.29 8.26 10.95
N LYS A 266 -5.04 8.37 12.25
CA LYS A 266 -5.14 7.20 13.17
C LYS A 266 -6.53 6.58 13.17
N ASN A 267 -7.58 7.39 13.08
CA ASN A 267 -8.96 6.94 13.07
C ASN A 267 -9.43 6.43 11.70
N ILE A 268 -8.79 6.86 10.59
CA ILE A 268 -9.11 6.35 9.24
C ILE A 268 -8.94 4.83 9.25
N ASN A 269 -10.02 4.12 8.86
CA ASN A 269 -10.06 2.67 8.94
C ASN A 269 -10.89 2.09 7.80
N PHE A 270 -10.28 1.20 7.01
CA PHE A 270 -10.91 0.49 5.93
C PHE A 270 -10.90 -1.02 6.21
N ASN A 271 -11.95 -1.71 5.78
CA ASN A 271 -12.03 -3.17 5.78
C ASN A 271 -11.80 -3.73 4.37
N ASN A 272 -11.71 -5.07 4.26
CA ASN A 272 -11.46 -5.75 2.99
C ASN A 272 -12.49 -5.39 1.92
N GLN A 273 -13.78 -5.39 2.27
CA GLN A 273 -14.85 -5.10 1.33
C GLN A 273 -14.71 -3.69 0.73
N GLN A 274 -14.49 -2.69 1.57
CA GLN A 274 -14.34 -1.30 1.12
C GLN A 274 -13.16 -1.13 0.17
N ILE A 275 -12.01 -1.73 0.48
CA ILE A 275 -10.83 -1.65 -0.38
C ILE A 275 -11.06 -2.36 -1.72
N SER A 276 -11.71 -3.53 -1.70
CA SER A 276 -12.04 -4.27 -2.93
C SER A 276 -13.03 -3.51 -3.81
N GLU A 277 -14.07 -2.91 -3.24
CA GLU A 277 -15.05 -2.09 -3.96
C GLU A 277 -14.40 -0.84 -4.56
N ILE A 278 -13.55 -0.14 -3.79
CA ILE A 278 -12.81 1.03 -4.27
C ILE A 278 -11.89 0.67 -5.44
N SER A 279 -11.18 -0.45 -5.35
CA SER A 279 -10.30 -0.91 -6.43
C SER A 279 -11.09 -1.27 -7.69
N ALA A 280 -12.26 -1.92 -7.53
CA ALA A 280 -13.12 -2.28 -8.66
C ALA A 280 -13.62 -1.06 -9.45
N LEU A 281 -13.89 0.07 -8.80
CA LEU A 281 -14.29 1.31 -9.51
C LEU A 281 -13.25 1.74 -10.56
N VAL A 282 -11.97 1.53 -10.28
CA VAL A 282 -10.89 1.91 -11.22
C VAL A 282 -10.59 0.77 -12.19
N ASP A 283 -10.25 -0.40 -11.66
CA ASP A 283 -9.66 -1.50 -12.45
C ASP A 283 -10.71 -2.25 -13.29
N VAL A 284 -12.00 -2.15 -12.92
CA VAL A 284 -13.12 -2.80 -13.63
C VAL A 284 -14.01 -1.76 -14.32
N ASP A 285 -14.43 -0.72 -13.58
CA ASP A 285 -15.40 0.26 -14.08
C ASP A 285 -14.72 1.45 -14.78
N ASN A 286 -13.39 1.44 -14.91
CA ASN A 286 -12.56 2.41 -15.64
C ASN A 286 -12.70 3.87 -15.13
N HIS A 287 -12.99 4.07 -13.86
CA HIS A 287 -12.94 5.39 -13.27
C HIS A 287 -11.47 5.83 -13.09
N SER A 288 -11.21 7.13 -13.15
CA SER A 288 -9.92 7.62 -12.66
C SER A 288 -9.83 7.46 -11.13
N HIS A 289 -8.62 7.32 -10.58
CA HIS A 289 -8.40 7.24 -9.15
C HIS A 289 -9.05 8.39 -8.38
N GLN A 290 -8.96 9.61 -8.92
CA GLN A 290 -9.60 10.80 -8.35
C GLN A 290 -11.14 10.73 -8.39
N ALA A 291 -11.71 10.20 -9.50
CA ALA A 291 -13.15 10.04 -9.60
C ALA A 291 -13.67 8.98 -8.62
N ALA A 292 -12.99 7.84 -8.49
CA ALA A 292 -13.31 6.81 -7.52
C ALA A 292 -13.23 7.35 -6.08
N ALA A 293 -12.16 8.08 -5.74
CA ALA A 293 -12.02 8.72 -4.44
C ALA A 293 -13.11 9.75 -4.16
N THR A 294 -13.51 10.55 -5.17
CA THR A 294 -14.58 11.54 -5.02
C THR A 294 -15.94 10.87 -4.81
N SER A 295 -16.24 9.85 -5.61
CA SER A 295 -17.47 9.07 -5.48
C SER A 295 -17.59 8.45 -4.08
N TRP A 296 -16.52 7.77 -3.62
CA TRP A 296 -16.50 7.18 -2.30
C TRP A 296 -16.68 8.22 -1.19
N PHE A 297 -15.95 9.33 -1.27
CA PHE A 297 -15.99 10.41 -0.28
C PHE A 297 -17.40 11.02 -0.15
N GLU A 298 -18.11 11.23 -1.26
CA GLU A 298 -19.47 11.77 -1.25
C GLU A 298 -20.50 10.78 -0.69
N GLN A 299 -20.34 9.49 -1.00
CA GLN A 299 -21.29 8.46 -0.57
C GLN A 299 -21.09 8.03 0.89
N ASN A 300 -19.89 8.21 1.46
CA ASN A 300 -19.55 7.74 2.79
C ASN A 300 -19.37 8.86 3.82
N LYS A 301 -20.08 10.00 3.65
CA LYS A 301 -20.00 11.16 4.56
C LYS A 301 -20.17 10.83 6.04
N PRO A 302 -21.15 10.01 6.47
CA PRO A 302 -21.29 9.67 7.87
C PRO A 302 -20.05 8.91 8.43
N LEU A 303 -19.49 8.02 7.62
CA LEU A 303 -18.34 7.20 8.01
C LEU A 303 -17.09 8.07 8.19
N TRP A 304 -16.64 8.77 7.15
CA TRP A 304 -15.40 9.52 7.27
C TRP A 304 -15.50 10.71 8.26
N ARG A 305 -16.69 11.28 8.48
CA ARG A 305 -16.90 12.27 9.54
C ARG A 305 -16.69 11.68 10.94
N SER A 306 -17.03 10.42 11.15
CA SER A 306 -16.77 9.75 12.43
C SER A 306 -15.28 9.57 12.73
N TRP A 307 -14.41 9.69 11.74
CA TRP A 307 -12.96 9.64 11.91
C TRP A 307 -12.35 10.98 12.38
N LEU A 308 -13.11 12.09 12.22
CA LEU A 308 -12.66 13.40 12.69
C LEU A 308 -12.75 13.46 14.21
N PRO A 309 -11.64 13.79 14.91
CA PRO A 309 -11.71 14.05 16.35
C PRO A 309 -12.68 15.21 16.65
N PRO A 310 -13.47 15.15 17.73
CA PRO A 310 -14.43 16.21 18.08
C PRO A 310 -13.81 17.60 18.17
N GLU A 311 -12.59 17.67 18.70
CA GLU A 311 -11.83 18.92 18.83
C GLU A 311 -11.28 19.48 17.51
N CYS A 312 -11.38 18.72 16.41
CA CYS A 312 -10.87 19.07 15.09
C CYS A 312 -11.99 19.34 14.07
N GLN A 313 -13.27 19.30 14.50
CA GLN A 313 -14.44 19.52 13.66
C GLN A 313 -14.81 21.00 13.57
#